data_c83723077d0b692f7912582054a779fc
#
_entry.id   c83723077d0b692f7912582054a779fc
#
_cell.length_a   1.000
_cell.length_b   1.000
_cell.length_c   1.000
_cell.angle_alpha   90.00
_cell.angle_beta   90.00
_cell.angle_gamma   90.00
#
_symmetry.space_group_name_H-M   'P 1'
#
loop_
_entity.id
_entity.type
_entity.pdbx_description
1 polymer ?
#
loop_
_entity_poly.entity_id
_entity_poly.type
_entity_poly.pdbx_seq_one_letter_code
_entity_poly.pdbx_strand_id
1 'polypeptide(L)'
;SVVSPDVRNTVESMLPQLMMKFAGTDQPVEFEATKPGDEEKAEQASDYCAYIYGVRNSGERITYTWMKDALLSKNGIIKVWWDTRGDEKREEYIGLSDVELAQLMDDEEVEITEQKSYPDEEDAEQRAEAIQKLTEQGQQALQAAQTGNQQAAQALQQIQAQIAQIQATPPAMLFDVTCKRVLDKGRVCVENVPPEEFLIARNAKTIADATFVGHRVRRT
;
A
#
# COMPACT_ATOMS: atom_id res chain seq x y z
N SER A 1 52.43 -5.78 22.23
CA SER A 1 52.31 -6.98 21.38
C SER A 1 52.12 -6.56 19.93
N VAL A 2 52.99 -7.02 19.05
CA VAL A 2 52.84 -6.81 17.61
C VAL A 2 51.78 -7.79 17.12
N VAL A 3 50.63 -7.27 16.67
CA VAL A 3 49.57 -8.11 16.05
C VAL A 3 49.93 -8.24 14.58
N SER A 4 50.16 -9.48 14.11
CA SER A 4 50.37 -9.75 12.68
C SER A 4 49.06 -9.59 11.91
N PRO A 5 49.04 -8.84 10.77
CA PRO A 5 47.86 -8.65 9.94
C PRO A 5 47.61 -9.79 8.95
N ASP A 6 48.29 -10.95 9.10
CA ASP A 6 48.27 -12.03 8.09
C ASP A 6 46.86 -12.57 7.81
N VAL A 7 46.06 -12.79 8.84
CA VAL A 7 44.67 -13.26 8.66
C VAL A 7 43.84 -12.22 7.89
N ARG A 8 43.98 -10.96 8.26
CA ARG A 8 43.29 -9.85 7.57
C ARG A 8 43.68 -9.82 6.10
N ASN A 9 44.97 -9.83 5.83
CA ASN A 9 45.50 -9.76 4.46
C ASN A 9 45.02 -10.94 3.62
N THR A 10 44.98 -12.15 4.20
CA THR A 10 44.46 -13.35 3.54
C THR A 10 42.97 -13.20 3.22
N VAL A 11 42.14 -12.80 4.19
CA VAL A 11 40.70 -12.60 3.98
C VAL A 11 40.45 -11.54 2.90
N GLU A 12 41.13 -10.38 2.99
CA GLU A 12 40.97 -9.29 2.02
C GLU A 12 41.44 -9.68 0.60
N SER A 13 42.37 -10.64 0.46
CA SER A 13 42.79 -11.15 -0.86
C SER A 13 41.81 -12.19 -1.45
N MET A 14 41.13 -12.96 -0.62
CA MET A 14 40.16 -13.98 -1.05
C MET A 14 38.80 -13.40 -1.40
N LEU A 15 38.35 -12.39 -0.66
CA LEU A 15 37.03 -11.82 -0.75
C LEU A 15 36.66 -11.32 -2.16
N PRO A 16 37.51 -10.58 -2.90
CA PRO A 16 37.21 -10.15 -4.26
C PRO A 16 36.96 -11.32 -5.23
N GLN A 17 37.72 -12.40 -5.07
CA GLN A 17 37.57 -13.58 -5.93
C GLN A 17 36.23 -14.30 -5.68
N LEU A 18 35.81 -14.35 -4.43
CA LEU A 18 34.49 -14.89 -4.05
C LEU A 18 33.38 -13.99 -4.56
N MET A 19 33.52 -12.67 -4.39
CA MET A 19 32.54 -11.71 -4.88
C MET A 19 32.36 -11.79 -6.39
N MET A 20 33.44 -11.90 -7.16
CA MET A 20 33.36 -12.09 -8.61
C MET A 20 32.58 -13.36 -9.02
N LYS A 21 32.67 -14.42 -8.23
CA LYS A 21 31.98 -15.69 -8.53
C LYS A 21 30.52 -15.70 -8.11
N PHE A 22 30.16 -15.04 -7.02
CA PHE A 22 28.82 -15.16 -6.40
C PHE A 22 27.98 -13.89 -6.51
N ALA A 23 28.57 -12.75 -6.72
CA ALA A 23 27.89 -11.47 -6.87
C ALA A 23 28.27 -10.73 -8.16
N GLY A 24 29.10 -11.32 -9.02
CA GLY A 24 29.53 -10.73 -10.28
C GLY A 24 28.59 -10.96 -11.45
N THR A 25 27.46 -11.64 -11.23
CA THR A 25 26.41 -11.86 -12.23
C THR A 25 25.16 -11.08 -11.87
N ASP A 26 24.49 -10.52 -12.88
CA ASP A 26 23.23 -9.78 -12.70
C ASP A 26 22.09 -10.71 -12.22
N GLN A 27 22.21 -12.02 -12.49
CA GLN A 27 21.26 -13.05 -12.07
C GLN A 27 21.94 -14.05 -11.13
N PRO A 28 21.84 -13.87 -9.81
CA PRO A 28 22.42 -14.79 -8.82
C PRO A 28 21.73 -16.15 -8.74
N VAL A 29 20.50 -16.24 -9.24
CA VAL A 29 19.66 -17.45 -9.27
C VAL A 29 18.98 -17.54 -10.63
N GLU A 30 19.05 -18.69 -11.27
CA GLU A 30 18.39 -19.01 -12.52
C GLU A 30 17.37 -20.13 -12.29
N PHE A 31 16.12 -19.90 -12.68
CA PHE A 31 15.05 -20.89 -12.65
C PHE A 31 14.98 -21.59 -14.00
N GLU A 32 14.91 -22.91 -13.97
CA GLU A 32 14.74 -23.71 -15.18
C GLU A 32 13.28 -24.20 -15.31
N ALA A 33 12.75 -24.14 -16.52
CA ALA A 33 11.42 -24.66 -16.81
C ALA A 33 11.40 -26.20 -16.64
N THR A 34 10.49 -26.73 -15.84
CA THR A 34 10.32 -28.16 -15.63
C THR A 34 9.31 -28.79 -16.62
N LYS A 35 8.51 -27.97 -17.28
CA LYS A 35 7.51 -28.39 -18.26
C LYS A 35 7.59 -27.51 -19.51
N PRO A 36 7.30 -28.09 -20.69
CA PRO A 36 7.17 -27.29 -21.93
C PRO A 36 6.10 -26.19 -21.76
N GLY A 37 6.45 -24.95 -22.08
CA GLY A 37 5.57 -23.78 -21.95
C GLY A 37 5.70 -22.98 -20.65
N ASP A 38 6.59 -23.38 -19.73
CA ASP A 38 6.88 -22.62 -18.51
C ASP A 38 8.19 -21.80 -18.60
N GLU A 39 8.80 -21.72 -19.80
CA GLU A 39 10.08 -21.03 -20.02
C GLU A 39 9.99 -19.54 -19.67
N GLU A 40 8.92 -18.86 -20.14
CA GLU A 40 8.69 -17.44 -19.84
C GLU A 40 8.50 -17.16 -18.36
N LYS A 41 7.80 -18.07 -17.65
CA LYS A 41 7.62 -17.95 -16.20
C LYS A 41 8.91 -18.16 -15.42
N ALA A 42 9.77 -19.09 -15.88
CA ALA A 42 11.06 -19.34 -15.28
C ALA A 42 11.99 -18.13 -15.45
N GLU A 43 12.00 -17.50 -16.62
CA GLU A 43 12.74 -16.28 -16.90
C GLU A 43 12.25 -15.13 -16.01
N GLN A 44 10.92 -14.89 -15.94
CA GLN A 44 10.33 -13.87 -15.07
C GLN A 44 10.65 -14.11 -13.58
N ALA A 45 10.65 -15.38 -13.14
CA ALA A 45 11.01 -15.72 -11.77
C ALA A 45 12.49 -15.42 -11.48
N SER A 46 13.39 -15.69 -12.43
CA SER A 46 14.82 -15.38 -12.32
C SER A 46 15.04 -13.87 -12.19
N ASP A 47 14.43 -13.09 -13.08
CA ASP A 47 14.52 -11.61 -13.08
C ASP A 47 13.93 -11.01 -11.80
N TYR A 48 12.79 -11.54 -11.35
CA TYR A 48 12.16 -11.07 -10.11
C TYR A 48 13.03 -11.36 -8.88
N CYS A 49 13.62 -12.55 -8.78
CA CYS A 49 14.55 -12.88 -7.70
C CYS A 49 15.81 -12.01 -7.74
N ALA A 50 16.36 -11.76 -8.92
CA ALA A 50 17.49 -10.86 -9.10
C ALA A 50 17.17 -9.43 -8.64
N TYR A 51 16.00 -8.91 -8.99
CA TYR A 51 15.52 -7.61 -8.55
C TYR A 51 15.33 -7.53 -7.03
N ILE A 52 14.64 -8.52 -6.43
CA ILE A 52 14.40 -8.54 -4.98
C ILE A 52 15.72 -8.60 -4.22
N TYR A 53 16.62 -9.47 -4.63
CA TYR A 53 17.90 -9.64 -3.94
C TYR A 53 18.86 -8.48 -4.20
N GLY A 54 19.08 -8.14 -5.47
CA GLY A 54 20.09 -7.16 -5.88
C GLY A 54 19.69 -5.72 -5.58
N VAL A 55 18.47 -5.34 -5.98
CA VAL A 55 18.01 -3.95 -5.92
C VAL A 55 17.34 -3.65 -4.57
N ARG A 56 16.32 -4.44 -4.22
CA ARG A 56 15.52 -4.18 -3.00
C ARG A 56 16.28 -4.42 -1.70
N ASN A 57 17.17 -5.39 -1.67
CA ASN A 57 17.91 -5.78 -0.46
C ASN A 57 19.41 -5.46 -0.48
N SER A 58 19.92 -4.79 -1.52
CA SER A 58 21.36 -4.53 -1.66
C SER A 58 22.20 -5.81 -1.54
N GLY A 59 21.86 -6.82 -2.35
CA GLY A 59 22.39 -8.19 -2.28
C GLY A 59 23.91 -8.27 -2.33
N GLU A 60 24.60 -7.41 -3.10
CA GLU A 60 26.05 -7.35 -3.15
C GLU A 60 26.66 -7.08 -1.76
N ARG A 61 26.13 -6.10 -1.03
CA ARG A 61 26.58 -5.77 0.33
C ARG A 61 26.34 -6.91 1.31
N ILE A 62 25.17 -7.57 1.19
CA ILE A 62 24.83 -8.73 2.03
C ILE A 62 25.79 -9.87 1.76
N THR A 63 26.05 -10.20 0.49
CA THR A 63 26.98 -11.25 0.08
C THR A 63 28.39 -10.97 0.59
N TYR A 64 28.86 -9.75 0.43
CA TYR A 64 30.18 -9.33 0.92
C TYR A 64 30.30 -9.55 2.44
N THR A 65 29.37 -9.03 3.21
CA THR A 65 29.40 -9.10 4.68
C THR A 65 29.28 -10.57 5.15
N TRP A 66 28.37 -11.31 4.55
CA TRP A 66 28.17 -12.74 4.84
C TRP A 66 29.43 -13.57 4.60
N MET A 67 30.09 -13.38 3.45
CA MET A 67 31.34 -14.09 3.13
C MET A 67 32.47 -13.69 4.05
N LYS A 68 32.57 -12.40 4.39
CA LYS A 68 33.57 -11.89 5.33
C LYS A 68 33.39 -12.50 6.72
N ASP A 69 32.18 -12.56 7.21
CA ASP A 69 31.85 -13.19 8.50
C ASP A 69 32.18 -14.69 8.48
N ALA A 70 31.86 -15.39 7.38
CA ALA A 70 32.17 -16.80 7.21
C ALA A 70 33.68 -17.07 7.24
N LEU A 71 34.48 -16.21 6.58
CA LEU A 71 35.94 -16.34 6.56
C LEU A 71 36.58 -16.05 7.93
N LEU A 72 36.04 -15.08 8.68
CA LEU A 72 36.54 -14.68 9.98
C LEU A 72 36.06 -15.61 11.12
N SER A 73 34.78 -15.93 11.12
CA SER A 73 34.10 -16.64 12.22
C SER A 73 33.74 -18.08 11.90
N LYS A 74 34.11 -18.60 10.71
CA LYS A 74 33.77 -19.92 10.16
C LYS A 74 32.29 -20.13 9.83
N ASN A 75 31.42 -19.20 10.18
CA ASN A 75 30.00 -19.24 9.92
C ASN A 75 29.54 -17.87 9.37
N GLY A 76 28.79 -17.91 8.29
CA GLY A 76 28.05 -16.76 7.78
C GLY A 76 26.56 -17.06 7.88
N ILE A 77 25.78 -16.11 8.37
CA ILE A 77 24.37 -16.30 8.66
C ILE A 77 23.56 -15.25 7.92
N ILE A 78 22.57 -15.69 7.17
CA ILE A 78 21.60 -14.84 6.49
C ILE A 78 20.23 -15.14 7.08
N LYS A 79 19.47 -14.08 7.33
CA LYS A 79 18.07 -14.12 7.73
C LYS A 79 17.22 -13.63 6.58
N VAL A 80 16.19 -14.40 6.25
CA VAL A 80 15.17 -14.04 5.26
C VAL A 80 13.82 -14.05 5.96
N TRP A 81 13.04 -12.97 5.77
CA TRP A 81 11.70 -12.87 6.35
C TRP A 81 10.81 -11.99 5.49
N TRP A 82 9.52 -12.13 5.72
CA TRP A 82 8.53 -11.21 5.16
C TRP A 82 8.28 -10.06 6.13
N ASP A 83 8.55 -8.83 5.71
CA ASP A 83 8.21 -7.63 6.48
C ASP A 83 6.80 -7.18 6.07
N THR A 84 5.86 -7.31 7.00
CA THR A 84 4.45 -6.92 6.79
C THR A 84 4.23 -5.42 6.97
N ARG A 85 5.23 -4.67 7.40
CA ARG A 85 5.14 -3.21 7.51
C ARG A 85 5.20 -2.64 6.10
N GLY A 86 4.01 -2.35 5.58
CA GLY A 86 3.88 -1.62 4.32
C GLY A 86 4.16 -0.13 4.52
N ASP A 87 4.50 0.55 3.45
CA ASP A 87 4.47 2.01 3.43
C ASP A 87 3.01 2.45 3.37
N GLU A 88 2.51 3.00 4.49
CA GLU A 88 1.17 3.58 4.58
C GLU A 88 1.27 5.08 4.31
N LYS A 89 0.47 5.57 3.39
CA LYS A 89 0.30 7.00 3.14
C LYS A 89 -1.06 7.45 3.67
N ARG A 90 -1.07 8.42 4.57
CA ARG A 90 -2.30 9.07 5.02
C ARG A 90 -2.74 10.09 3.97
N GLU A 91 -3.98 9.98 3.54
CA GLU A 91 -4.62 10.89 2.58
C GLU A 91 -5.90 11.45 3.21
N GLU A 92 -6.17 12.72 2.93
CA GLU A 92 -7.37 13.42 3.40
C GLU A 92 -8.12 13.95 2.19
N TYR A 93 -9.38 13.62 2.09
CA TYR A 93 -10.29 14.07 1.06
C TYR A 93 -11.40 14.88 1.70
N ILE A 94 -11.70 16.04 1.13
CA ILE A 94 -12.69 16.98 1.64
C ILE A 94 -13.75 17.19 0.59
N GLY A 95 -15.03 17.10 0.98
CA GLY A 95 -16.16 17.40 0.10
C GLY A 95 -16.41 16.35 -0.98
N LEU A 96 -16.17 15.07 -0.67
CA LEU A 96 -16.50 13.99 -1.61
C LEU A 96 -18.01 13.83 -1.77
N SER A 97 -18.45 13.61 -2.99
CA SER A 97 -19.81 13.17 -3.30
C SER A 97 -20.01 11.69 -2.97
N ASP A 98 -21.26 11.21 -2.88
CA ASP A 98 -21.58 9.78 -2.68
C ASP A 98 -20.89 8.86 -3.69
N VAL A 99 -20.75 9.31 -4.96
CA VAL A 99 -20.14 8.50 -6.03
C VAL A 99 -18.62 8.41 -5.84
N GLU A 100 -17.97 9.51 -5.49
CA GLU A 100 -16.53 9.55 -5.24
C GLU A 100 -16.17 8.77 -3.98
N LEU A 101 -17.01 8.86 -2.94
CA LEU A 101 -16.85 8.04 -1.74
C LEU A 101 -16.97 6.55 -2.05
N ALA A 102 -17.96 6.15 -2.86
CA ALA A 102 -18.14 4.77 -3.27
C ALA A 102 -16.92 4.25 -4.07
N GLN A 103 -16.36 5.06 -4.96
CA GLN A 103 -15.14 4.72 -5.69
C GLN A 103 -13.92 4.55 -4.77
N LEU A 104 -13.81 5.42 -3.76
CA LEU A 104 -12.73 5.33 -2.77
C LEU A 104 -12.87 4.07 -1.90
N MET A 105 -14.12 3.67 -1.58
CA MET A 105 -14.40 2.46 -0.81
C MET A 105 -14.19 1.16 -1.60
N ASP A 106 -14.29 1.21 -2.92
CA ASP A 106 -14.03 0.06 -3.82
C ASP A 106 -12.52 -0.16 -4.07
N ASP A 107 -11.67 0.79 -3.69
CA ASP A 107 -10.22 0.67 -3.82
C ASP A 107 -9.66 -0.23 -2.70
N GLU A 108 -9.19 -1.43 -3.08
CA GLU A 108 -8.62 -2.42 -2.14
C GLU A 108 -7.35 -1.94 -1.40
N GLU A 109 -6.71 -0.87 -1.87
CA GLU A 109 -5.51 -0.30 -1.26
C GLU A 109 -5.85 0.75 -0.19
N VAL A 110 -7.12 1.14 -0.07
CA VAL A 110 -7.56 2.22 0.80
C VAL A 110 -8.31 1.69 2.01
N GLU A 111 -7.85 2.06 3.19
CA GLU A 111 -8.54 1.81 4.46
C GLU A 111 -9.05 3.14 5.04
N ILE A 112 -10.37 3.30 5.14
CA ILE A 112 -10.99 4.49 5.72
C ILE A 112 -10.82 4.44 7.24
N THR A 113 -10.19 5.49 7.80
CA THR A 113 -9.95 5.63 9.24
C THR A 113 -11.00 6.52 9.91
N GLU A 114 -11.37 7.61 9.25
CA GLU A 114 -12.36 8.56 9.74
C GLU A 114 -13.25 9.03 8.58
N GLN A 115 -14.54 9.19 8.85
CA GLN A 115 -15.51 9.71 7.90
C GLN A 115 -16.44 10.68 8.62
N LYS A 116 -16.64 11.85 8.03
CA LYS A 116 -17.62 12.85 8.46
C LYS A 116 -18.54 13.15 7.30
N SER A 117 -19.83 13.30 7.56
CA SER A 117 -20.82 13.69 6.57
C SER A 117 -21.52 14.97 6.98
N TYR A 118 -21.76 15.83 6.00
CA TYR A 118 -22.50 17.06 6.18
C TYR A 118 -23.32 17.39 4.93
N PRO A 119 -24.43 18.14 5.06
CA PRO A 119 -25.24 18.52 3.90
C PRO A 119 -24.45 19.49 3.02
N ASP A 120 -24.60 19.34 1.71
CA ASP A 120 -24.06 20.29 0.73
C ASP A 120 -24.84 21.61 0.83
N GLU A 121 -24.15 22.68 1.29
CA GLU A 121 -24.75 24.00 1.44
C GLU A 121 -25.14 24.60 0.10
N GLU A 122 -24.36 24.37 -0.97
CA GLU A 122 -24.66 24.87 -2.31
C GLU A 122 -25.92 24.21 -2.89
N ASP A 123 -26.07 22.89 -2.74
CA ASP A 123 -27.28 22.15 -3.14
C ASP A 123 -28.49 22.62 -2.33
N ALA A 124 -28.33 22.83 -1.03
CA ALA A 124 -29.39 23.30 -0.16
C ALA A 124 -29.87 24.73 -0.56
N GLU A 125 -28.93 25.65 -0.88
CA GLU A 125 -29.25 27.01 -1.37
C GLU A 125 -29.95 26.97 -2.73
N GLN A 126 -29.42 26.18 -3.68
CA GLN A 126 -30.05 26.03 -5.01
C GLN A 126 -31.48 25.49 -4.92
N ARG A 127 -31.71 24.49 -4.03
CA ARG A 127 -33.06 23.96 -3.78
C ARG A 127 -33.98 24.99 -3.15
N ALA A 128 -33.48 25.74 -2.18
CA ALA A 128 -34.26 26.82 -1.56
C ALA A 128 -34.68 27.91 -2.59
N GLU A 129 -33.74 28.32 -3.44
CA GLU A 129 -34.05 29.24 -4.53
C GLU A 129 -35.06 28.65 -5.54
N ALA A 130 -34.90 27.38 -5.92
CA ALA A 130 -35.81 26.68 -6.83
C ALA A 130 -37.25 26.61 -6.24
N ILE A 131 -37.37 26.29 -4.98
CA ILE A 131 -38.67 26.26 -4.27
C ILE A 131 -39.26 27.67 -4.21
N GLN A 132 -38.45 28.67 -3.92
CA GLN A 132 -38.95 30.07 -3.90
C GLN A 132 -39.46 30.50 -5.26
N LYS A 133 -38.72 30.28 -6.35
CA LYS A 133 -39.14 30.60 -7.73
C LYS A 133 -40.43 29.85 -8.11
N LEU A 134 -40.51 28.55 -7.79
CA LEU A 134 -41.72 27.77 -8.03
C LEU A 134 -42.91 28.26 -7.21
N THR A 135 -42.67 28.70 -5.97
CA THR A 135 -43.73 29.25 -5.10
C THR A 135 -44.26 30.55 -5.67
N GLU A 136 -43.42 31.46 -6.15
CA GLU A 136 -43.80 32.70 -6.82
C GLU A 136 -44.62 32.43 -8.10
N GLN A 137 -44.18 31.48 -8.93
CA GLN A 137 -44.90 31.04 -10.11
C GLN A 137 -46.24 30.41 -9.75
N GLY A 138 -46.29 29.61 -8.66
CA GLY A 138 -47.53 29.03 -8.12
C GLY A 138 -48.55 30.08 -7.66
N GLN A 139 -48.09 31.20 -7.04
CA GLN A 139 -48.95 32.30 -6.65
C GLN A 139 -49.52 33.03 -7.87
N GLN A 140 -48.72 33.24 -8.91
CA GLN A 140 -49.21 33.84 -10.17
C GLN A 140 -50.21 32.94 -10.89
N ALA A 141 -49.95 31.60 -10.93
CA ALA A 141 -50.86 30.63 -11.51
C ALA A 141 -52.19 30.56 -10.72
N LEU A 142 -52.13 30.69 -9.38
CA LEU A 142 -53.29 30.70 -8.52
C LEU A 142 -54.20 31.92 -8.83
N GLN A 143 -53.62 33.09 -8.97
CA GLN A 143 -54.38 34.30 -9.35
C GLN A 143 -55.02 34.16 -10.73
N ALA A 144 -54.28 33.58 -11.70
CA ALA A 144 -54.86 33.34 -13.04
C ALA A 144 -55.93 32.26 -13.05
N ALA A 145 -55.82 31.23 -12.21
CA ALA A 145 -56.86 30.18 -12.05
C ALA A 145 -58.15 30.71 -11.45
N GLN A 146 -58.09 31.67 -10.54
CA GLN A 146 -59.26 32.35 -9.94
C GLN A 146 -60.06 33.12 -10.97
N THR A 147 -59.47 33.54 -12.11
CA THR A 147 -60.15 34.16 -13.22
C THR A 147 -60.76 33.18 -14.23
N GLY A 148 -60.83 31.89 -13.91
CA GLY A 148 -61.48 30.87 -14.73
C GLY A 148 -60.61 30.20 -15.78
N ASN A 149 -59.28 30.40 -15.74
CA ASN A 149 -58.36 29.78 -16.68
C ASN A 149 -57.97 28.36 -16.29
N GLN A 150 -58.53 27.36 -17.01
CA GLN A 150 -58.28 25.94 -16.74
C GLN A 150 -56.81 25.53 -16.94
N GLN A 151 -56.09 26.20 -17.86
CA GLN A 151 -54.67 25.91 -18.04
C GLN A 151 -53.83 26.37 -16.84
N ALA A 152 -54.21 27.46 -16.18
CA ALA A 152 -53.55 27.92 -14.96
C ALA A 152 -53.76 26.97 -13.78
N ALA A 153 -54.94 26.30 -13.69
CA ALA A 153 -55.22 25.29 -12.67
C ALA A 153 -54.34 24.04 -12.86
N GLN A 154 -54.13 23.58 -14.09
CA GLN A 154 -53.25 22.47 -14.39
C GLN A 154 -51.76 22.81 -14.10
N ALA A 155 -51.35 24.03 -14.45
CA ALA A 155 -49.98 24.51 -14.14
C ALA A 155 -49.74 24.56 -12.62
N LEU A 156 -50.73 24.97 -11.84
CA LEU A 156 -50.64 24.99 -10.38
C LEU A 156 -50.41 23.60 -9.80
N GLN A 157 -51.13 22.55 -10.31
CA GLN A 157 -50.94 21.17 -9.87
C GLN A 157 -49.52 20.69 -10.23
N GLN A 158 -49.02 21.00 -11.39
CA GLN A 158 -47.65 20.62 -11.80
C GLN A 158 -46.60 21.28 -10.92
N ILE A 159 -46.76 22.57 -10.61
CA ILE A 159 -45.83 23.29 -9.73
C ILE A 159 -45.84 22.72 -8.32
N GLN A 160 -47.04 22.40 -7.77
CA GLN A 160 -47.12 21.75 -6.46
C GLN A 160 -46.48 20.36 -6.43
N ALA A 161 -46.62 19.58 -7.52
CA ALA A 161 -45.98 18.28 -7.63
C ALA A 161 -44.44 18.42 -7.71
N GLN A 162 -43.91 19.43 -8.42
CA GLN A 162 -42.50 19.70 -8.49
C GLN A 162 -41.90 20.12 -7.13
N ILE A 163 -42.60 20.99 -6.40
CA ILE A 163 -42.18 21.42 -5.06
C ILE A 163 -42.16 20.18 -4.13
N ALA A 164 -43.19 19.34 -4.17
CA ALA A 164 -43.28 18.13 -3.36
C ALA A 164 -42.15 17.16 -3.71
N GLN A 165 -41.79 17.02 -4.97
CA GLN A 165 -40.68 16.19 -5.42
C GLN A 165 -39.34 16.69 -4.92
N ILE A 166 -39.07 18.01 -4.98
CA ILE A 166 -37.83 18.60 -4.47
C ILE A 166 -37.73 18.42 -2.95
N GLN A 167 -38.85 18.57 -2.22
CA GLN A 167 -38.91 18.38 -0.77
C GLN A 167 -38.78 16.93 -0.35
N ALA A 168 -39.27 15.97 -1.15
CA ALA A 168 -39.19 14.54 -0.89
C ALA A 168 -37.76 13.99 -1.13
N THR A 169 -36.97 14.62 -1.97
CA THR A 169 -35.58 14.20 -2.24
C THR A 169 -34.68 14.75 -1.13
N PRO A 170 -33.90 13.92 -0.42
CA PRO A 170 -32.98 14.40 0.59
C PRO A 170 -31.90 15.28 -0.06
N PRO A 171 -31.35 16.29 0.66
CA PRO A 171 -30.24 17.11 0.16
C PRO A 171 -29.02 16.22 -0.14
N ALA A 172 -28.21 16.64 -1.10
CA ALA A 172 -26.94 16.03 -1.35
C ALA A 172 -26.05 16.09 -0.09
N MET A 173 -25.33 15.02 0.16
CA MET A 173 -24.40 14.95 1.28
C MET A 173 -22.98 14.98 0.75
N LEU A 174 -22.12 15.71 1.44
CA LEU A 174 -20.69 15.71 1.22
C LEU A 174 -19.99 14.97 2.36
N PHE A 175 -18.84 14.41 2.02
CA PHE A 175 -18.08 13.58 2.96
C PHE A 175 -16.64 14.06 3.04
N ASP A 176 -16.17 14.26 4.27
CA ASP A 176 -14.74 14.40 4.55
C ASP A 176 -14.23 13.04 5.03
N VAL A 177 -13.21 12.55 4.36
CA VAL A 177 -12.67 11.21 4.61
C VAL A 177 -11.18 11.29 4.85
N THR A 178 -10.74 10.70 5.95
CA THR A 178 -9.33 10.40 6.20
C THR A 178 -9.12 8.92 5.94
N CYS A 179 -8.20 8.60 5.08
CA CYS A 179 -7.87 7.22 4.76
C CYS A 179 -6.36 6.96 4.83
N LYS A 180 -6.03 5.69 4.94
CA LYS A 180 -4.68 5.16 4.79
C LYS A 180 -4.62 4.38 3.49
N ARG A 181 -3.75 4.79 2.59
CA ARG A 181 -3.44 4.02 1.38
C ARG A 181 -2.24 3.12 1.65
N VAL A 182 -2.44 1.83 1.48
CA VAL A 182 -1.38 0.82 1.63
C VAL A 182 -0.65 0.70 0.28
N LEU A 183 0.50 1.35 0.16
CA LEU A 183 1.30 1.36 -1.07
C LEU A 183 2.05 0.04 -1.30
N ASP A 184 2.34 -0.71 -0.24
CA ASP A 184 3.07 -1.97 -0.32
C ASP A 184 2.52 -2.97 0.71
N LYS A 185 2.07 -4.14 0.26
CA LYS A 185 1.50 -5.20 1.13
C LYS A 185 2.58 -6.00 1.89
N GLY A 186 3.78 -5.46 1.98
CA GLY A 186 4.93 -6.08 2.60
C GLY A 186 5.98 -6.50 1.57
N ARG A 187 7.17 -6.89 2.06
CA ARG A 187 8.31 -7.20 1.22
C ARG A 187 9.17 -8.32 1.78
N VAL A 188 9.85 -9.02 0.89
CA VAL A 188 10.92 -9.94 1.29
C VAL A 188 12.13 -9.11 1.72
N CYS A 189 12.56 -9.33 2.95
CA CYS A 189 13.76 -8.74 3.51
C CYS A 189 14.85 -9.80 3.67
N VAL A 190 16.06 -9.44 3.30
CA VAL A 190 17.26 -10.27 3.45
C VAL A 190 18.29 -9.47 4.23
N GLU A 191 18.87 -10.06 5.26
CA GLU A 191 19.83 -9.39 6.15
C GLU A 191 20.95 -10.35 6.53
N ASN A 192 22.18 -9.85 6.57
CA ASN A 192 23.27 -10.55 7.21
C ASN A 192 23.14 -10.43 8.73
N VAL A 193 23.23 -11.54 9.44
CA VAL A 193 23.22 -11.58 10.91
C VAL A 193 24.64 -11.73 11.40
N PRO A 194 25.21 -10.72 12.09
CA PRO A 194 26.54 -10.84 12.67
C PRO A 194 26.62 -12.05 13.62
N PRO A 195 27.72 -12.82 13.59
CA PRO A 195 27.85 -14.02 14.42
C PRO A 195 27.64 -13.80 15.91
N GLU A 196 27.99 -12.62 16.43
CA GLU A 196 27.78 -12.23 17.83
C GLU A 196 26.32 -11.93 18.20
N GLU A 197 25.47 -11.71 17.21
CA GLU A 197 24.03 -11.45 17.40
C GLU A 197 23.19 -12.72 17.19
N PHE A 198 23.79 -13.78 16.62
CA PHE A 198 23.14 -15.04 16.39
C PHE A 198 23.17 -15.92 17.63
N LEU A 199 22.02 -16.42 18.01
CA LEU A 199 21.84 -17.30 19.16
C LEU A 199 21.29 -18.63 18.72
N ILE A 200 21.93 -19.71 19.11
CA ILE A 200 21.47 -21.09 18.84
C ILE A 200 21.61 -21.94 20.09
N ALA A 201 20.77 -22.94 20.27
CA ALA A 201 20.85 -23.88 21.37
C ALA A 201 22.23 -24.60 21.37
N ARG A 202 22.87 -24.67 22.55
CA ARG A 202 24.26 -25.13 22.70
C ARG A 202 24.50 -26.58 22.21
N ASN A 203 23.46 -27.38 22.27
CA ASN A 203 23.50 -28.80 21.88
C ASN A 203 23.10 -29.05 20.42
N ALA A 204 22.68 -28.01 19.70
CA ALA A 204 22.28 -28.14 18.31
C ALA A 204 23.51 -28.27 17.40
N LYS A 205 23.43 -29.14 16.40
CA LYS A 205 24.42 -29.26 15.34
C LYS A 205 24.06 -28.50 14.09
N THR A 206 22.76 -28.31 13.86
CA THR A 206 22.20 -27.57 12.72
C THR A 206 21.07 -26.66 13.18
N ILE A 207 20.67 -25.71 12.33
CA ILE A 207 19.49 -24.85 12.61
C ILE A 207 18.22 -25.70 12.68
N ALA A 208 18.14 -26.78 11.89
CA ALA A 208 16.96 -27.63 11.80
C ALA A 208 16.71 -28.49 13.07
N ASP A 209 17.76 -28.88 13.77
CA ASP A 209 17.67 -29.69 15.01
C ASP A 209 17.74 -28.84 16.29
N ALA A 210 17.85 -27.51 16.12
CA ALA A 210 17.93 -26.60 17.25
C ALA A 210 16.59 -26.43 17.95
N THR A 211 16.56 -26.62 19.26
CA THR A 211 15.38 -26.31 20.09
C THR A 211 15.13 -24.80 20.23
N PHE A 212 16.15 -24.01 19.97
CA PHE A 212 16.07 -22.54 20.00
C PHE A 212 17.05 -21.93 19.00
N VAL A 213 16.56 -21.00 18.18
CA VAL A 213 17.33 -20.14 17.30
C VAL A 213 16.82 -18.70 17.46
N GLY A 214 17.71 -17.74 17.58
CA GLY A 214 17.35 -16.34 17.80
C GLY A 214 18.34 -15.35 17.21
N HIS A 215 17.85 -14.15 16.97
CA HIS A 215 18.62 -12.97 16.56
C HIS A 215 18.46 -11.90 17.63
N ARG A 216 19.54 -11.46 18.24
CA ARG A 216 19.56 -10.42 19.26
C ARG A 216 19.91 -9.09 18.66
N VAL A 217 18.93 -8.19 18.56
CA VAL A 217 19.12 -6.83 18.06
C VAL A 217 19.10 -5.85 19.23
N ARG A 218 20.10 -4.97 19.31
CA ARG A 218 20.07 -3.82 20.22
C ARG A 218 19.23 -2.72 19.55
N ARG A 219 18.13 -2.34 20.19
CA ARG A 219 17.36 -1.16 19.79
C ARG A 219 17.93 0.05 20.56
N THR A 220 18.33 1.06 19.82
CA THR A 220 18.66 2.40 20.36
C THR A 220 17.39 3.22 20.45
#